data_30b6e51a52bdc1df00aca1a9a95f540e
#
_entry.id   30b6e51a52bdc1df00aca1a9a95f540e
#
_cell.length_a   1.000
_cell.length_b   1.000
_cell.length_c   1.000
_cell.angle_alpha   90.00
_cell.angle_beta   90.00
_cell.angle_gamma   90.00
#
_symmetry.space_group_name_H-M   'P 1'
#
loop_
_entity.id
_entity.type
_entity.pdbx_description
1 polymer ?
#
loop_
_entity_poly.entity_id
_entity_poly.type
_entity_poly.pdbx_seq_one_letter_code
_entity_poly.pdbx_strand_id
1 'polypeptide(L)'
;EIYTLSLHDALPICASLTKEANGADVRLTLLAFILKATAAALAHFPRFNASLDGDHIILKRYCHIGVAVDTHQGLLVPVIRDVDTKGVLQLAEALTDISQRARDEQLRPDDLQGGCFTISSLGGIGGTAFTPIVNAPEVAILGVARKRVVPLWDGEAFQPRSVLPLSLSYDHRAIDGAEGARFVVYLKSLLEDIGRVLL
;
A
#
# COMPACT_ATOMS: atom_id res chain seq x y z
N GLU A 1 5.82 5.68 12.28
CA GLU A 1 4.71 5.27 13.15
C GLU A 1 4.21 3.88 12.75
N ILE A 2 3.86 3.06 13.75
CA ILE A 2 3.34 1.69 13.54
C ILE A 2 1.89 1.65 14.01
N TYR A 3 1.00 1.28 13.11
CA TYR A 3 -0.43 1.17 13.36
C TYR A 3 -0.92 -0.25 13.11
N THR A 4 -1.96 -0.65 13.82
CA THR A 4 -2.61 -1.94 13.65
C THR A 4 -4.04 -1.73 13.16
N LEU A 5 -4.33 -2.27 11.99
CA LEU A 5 -5.63 -2.20 11.33
C LEU A 5 -6.42 -3.47 11.60
N SER A 6 -7.68 -3.37 12.02
CA SER A 6 -8.60 -4.50 12.07
C SER A 6 -9.26 -4.70 10.70
N LEU A 7 -9.06 -5.88 10.10
CA LEU A 7 -9.63 -6.23 8.80
C LEU A 7 -10.94 -7.02 8.92
N HIS A 8 -11.59 -6.99 10.09
CA HIS A 8 -12.72 -7.86 10.37
C HIS A 8 -13.87 -7.72 9.36
N ASP A 9 -14.18 -6.49 8.99
CA ASP A 9 -15.30 -6.19 8.09
C ASP A 9 -14.86 -6.18 6.60
N ALA A 10 -13.59 -5.89 6.33
CA ALA A 10 -13.03 -5.85 4.98
C ALA A 10 -12.70 -7.24 4.40
N LEU A 11 -12.28 -8.21 5.24
CA LEU A 11 -11.85 -9.53 4.76
C LEU A 11 -12.96 -10.35 4.06
N PRO A 12 -14.22 -10.36 4.52
CA PRO A 12 -15.29 -11.07 3.83
C PRO A 12 -15.54 -10.52 2.42
N ILE A 13 -15.50 -9.19 2.26
CA ILE A 13 -15.68 -8.51 0.96
C ILE A 13 -14.50 -8.83 0.04
N CYS A 14 -13.26 -8.74 0.54
CA CYS A 14 -12.09 -9.15 -0.23
C CYS A 14 -12.18 -10.62 -0.65
N ALA A 15 -12.65 -11.50 0.22
CA ALA A 15 -12.77 -12.94 -0.07
C ALA A 15 -13.88 -13.24 -1.10
N SER A 16 -15.03 -12.54 -1.07
CA SER A 16 -16.09 -12.69 -2.08
C SER A 16 -15.62 -12.19 -3.43
N LEU A 17 -15.04 -11.00 -3.51
CA LEU A 17 -14.49 -10.44 -4.75
C LEU A 17 -13.36 -11.31 -5.33
N THR A 18 -12.54 -11.93 -4.47
CA THR A 18 -11.50 -12.86 -4.90
C THR A 18 -12.11 -14.12 -5.51
N LYS A 19 -13.22 -14.65 -4.97
CA LYS A 19 -13.92 -15.80 -5.54
C LYS A 19 -14.57 -15.49 -6.89
N GLU A 20 -15.14 -14.31 -7.04
CA GLU A 20 -15.72 -13.83 -8.30
C GLU A 20 -14.63 -13.59 -9.36
N ALA A 21 -13.50 -13.01 -8.97
CA ALA A 21 -12.37 -12.76 -9.86
C ALA A 21 -11.62 -14.03 -10.29
N ASN A 22 -11.63 -15.10 -9.49
CA ASN A 22 -11.01 -16.40 -9.85
C ASN A 22 -11.66 -17.07 -11.08
N GLY A 23 -12.83 -16.62 -11.52
CA GLY A 23 -13.37 -16.98 -12.84
C GLY A 23 -12.67 -16.30 -14.02
N ALA A 24 -11.82 -15.29 -13.78
CA ALA A 24 -11.13 -14.47 -14.78
C ALA A 24 -9.59 -14.63 -14.79
N ASP A 25 -9.05 -15.67 -14.17
CA ASP A 25 -7.58 -15.96 -14.08
C ASP A 25 -6.72 -14.84 -13.42
N VAL A 26 -7.36 -13.91 -12.69
CA VAL A 26 -6.70 -12.79 -12.02
C VAL A 26 -6.63 -13.05 -10.52
N ARG A 27 -5.41 -13.10 -9.97
CA ARG A 27 -5.20 -13.28 -8.53
C ARG A 27 -5.43 -11.97 -7.77
N LEU A 28 -6.64 -11.73 -7.31
CA LEU A 28 -6.96 -10.58 -6.47
C LEU A 28 -6.35 -10.75 -5.07
N THR A 29 -5.45 -9.85 -4.70
CA THR A 29 -4.74 -9.85 -3.41
C THR A 29 -5.11 -8.63 -2.59
N LEU A 30 -4.93 -8.70 -1.26
CA LEU A 30 -5.13 -7.56 -0.37
C LEU A 30 -4.29 -6.33 -0.80
N LEU A 31 -3.13 -6.54 -1.43
CA LEU A 31 -2.26 -5.47 -1.88
C LEU A 31 -2.92 -4.60 -2.98
N ALA A 32 -3.78 -5.16 -3.83
CA ALA A 32 -4.54 -4.38 -4.82
C ALA A 32 -5.51 -3.38 -4.15
N PHE A 33 -6.15 -3.81 -3.06
CA PHE A 33 -7.01 -2.92 -2.26
C PHE A 33 -6.20 -1.86 -1.53
N ILE A 34 -5.03 -2.23 -0.98
CA ILE A 34 -4.12 -1.28 -0.32
C ILE A 34 -3.64 -0.23 -1.32
N LEU A 35 -3.29 -0.60 -2.56
CA LEU A 35 -2.93 0.33 -3.62
C LEU A 35 -4.05 1.34 -3.89
N LYS A 36 -5.28 0.86 -4.07
CA LYS A 36 -6.43 1.73 -4.34
C LYS A 36 -6.72 2.66 -3.17
N ALA A 37 -6.73 2.14 -1.94
CA ALA A 37 -6.92 2.94 -0.74
C ALA A 37 -5.79 3.98 -0.55
N THR A 38 -4.55 3.61 -0.86
CA THR A 38 -3.41 4.53 -0.80
C THR A 38 -3.56 5.66 -1.83
N ALA A 39 -4.00 5.36 -3.05
CA ALA A 39 -4.26 6.40 -4.06
C ALA A 39 -5.32 7.40 -3.59
N ALA A 40 -6.42 6.93 -2.98
CA ALA A 40 -7.43 7.79 -2.39
C ALA A 40 -6.87 8.62 -1.21
N ALA A 41 -6.01 8.02 -0.38
CA ALA A 41 -5.35 8.74 0.71
C ALA A 41 -4.37 9.81 0.19
N LEU A 42 -3.61 9.54 -0.87
CA LEU A 42 -2.71 10.50 -1.51
C LEU A 42 -3.46 11.69 -2.13
N ALA A 43 -4.66 11.47 -2.68
CA ALA A 43 -5.51 12.54 -3.17
C ALA A 43 -6.02 13.45 -2.02
N HIS A 44 -6.29 12.86 -0.85
CA HIS A 44 -6.74 13.60 0.33
C HIS A 44 -5.60 14.31 1.07
N PHE A 45 -4.38 13.75 1.02
CA PHE A 45 -3.17 14.28 1.66
C PHE A 45 -2.07 14.52 0.59
N PRO A 46 -2.16 15.60 -0.19
CA PRO A 46 -1.27 15.80 -1.36
C PRO A 46 0.21 15.97 -1.00
N ARG A 47 0.56 16.30 0.24
CA ARG A 47 1.95 16.38 0.70
C ARG A 47 2.66 15.03 0.71
N PHE A 48 1.92 13.93 0.81
CA PHE A 48 2.46 12.57 0.68
C PHE A 48 2.74 12.18 -0.77
N ASN A 49 2.07 12.86 -1.72
CA ASN A 49 2.27 12.68 -3.16
C ASN A 49 3.25 13.73 -3.70
N ALA A 50 4.45 13.78 -3.14
CA ALA A 50 5.40 14.83 -3.40
C ALA A 50 6.85 14.31 -3.51
N SER A 51 7.74 15.18 -3.94
CA SER A 51 9.19 15.00 -3.83
C SER A 51 9.83 16.29 -3.30
N LEU A 52 11.03 16.15 -2.70
CA LEU A 52 11.85 17.28 -2.29
C LEU A 52 12.84 17.62 -3.40
N ASP A 53 12.96 18.91 -3.70
CA ASP A 53 13.98 19.48 -4.57
C ASP A 53 14.59 20.70 -3.87
N GLY A 54 15.74 20.52 -3.24
CA GLY A 54 16.33 21.53 -2.35
C GLY A 54 15.36 21.90 -1.23
N ASP A 55 14.98 23.16 -1.17
CA ASP A 55 14.05 23.71 -0.18
C ASP A 55 12.59 23.72 -0.63
N HIS A 56 12.29 23.09 -1.79
CA HIS A 56 10.97 23.10 -2.37
C HIS A 56 10.31 21.72 -2.26
N ILE A 57 9.00 21.71 -1.93
CA ILE A 57 8.17 20.52 -2.00
C ILE A 57 7.41 20.55 -3.33
N ILE A 58 7.67 19.58 -4.20
CA ILE A 58 7.03 19.45 -5.51
C ILE A 58 5.87 18.49 -5.39
N LEU A 59 4.64 19.02 -5.35
CA LEU A 59 3.42 18.20 -5.35
C LEU A 59 3.19 17.58 -6.73
N LYS A 60 2.95 16.28 -6.79
CA LYS A 60 2.66 15.56 -8.04
C LYS A 60 1.16 15.60 -8.33
N ARG A 61 0.81 15.75 -9.62
CA ARG A 61 -0.60 15.68 -10.08
C ARG A 61 -0.98 14.31 -10.65
N TYR A 62 -0.07 13.36 -10.62
CA TYR A 62 -0.25 11.98 -11.00
C TYR A 62 -0.07 11.08 -9.78
N CYS A 63 -0.63 9.88 -9.82
CA CYS A 63 -0.52 8.91 -8.74
C CYS A 63 0.17 7.63 -9.25
N HIS A 64 1.49 7.58 -9.14
CA HIS A 64 2.33 6.44 -9.53
C HIS A 64 2.92 5.81 -8.27
N ILE A 65 2.58 4.56 -7.98
CA ILE A 65 2.99 3.91 -6.74
C ILE A 65 4.01 2.82 -7.03
N GLY A 66 5.18 2.95 -6.41
CA GLY A 66 6.21 1.91 -6.37
C GLY A 66 5.78 0.75 -5.50
N VAL A 67 6.04 -0.47 -5.93
CA VAL A 67 5.79 -1.69 -5.15
C VAL A 67 7.09 -2.47 -5.00
N ALA A 68 7.53 -2.67 -3.76
CA ALA A 68 8.74 -3.43 -3.49
C ALA A 68 8.54 -4.91 -3.83
N VAL A 69 9.38 -5.46 -4.69
CA VAL A 69 9.39 -6.85 -5.13
C VAL A 69 10.74 -7.49 -4.81
N ASP A 70 10.70 -8.59 -4.08
CA ASP A 70 11.87 -9.42 -3.82
C ASP A 70 12.20 -10.27 -5.05
N THR A 71 13.46 -10.20 -5.49
CA THR A 71 13.98 -10.91 -6.65
C THR A 71 15.32 -11.59 -6.34
N HIS A 72 15.79 -12.47 -7.23
CA HIS A 72 17.11 -13.12 -7.08
C HIS A 72 18.28 -12.14 -7.09
N GLN A 73 18.11 -10.96 -7.69
CA GLN A 73 19.12 -9.88 -7.74
C GLN A 73 19.00 -8.90 -6.57
N GLY A 74 18.04 -9.09 -5.67
CA GLY A 74 17.74 -8.20 -4.55
C GLY A 74 16.39 -7.53 -4.68
N LEU A 75 16.20 -6.46 -3.90
CA LEU A 75 14.93 -5.72 -3.85
C LEU A 75 14.86 -4.73 -5.01
N LEU A 76 13.81 -4.85 -5.84
CA LEU A 76 13.46 -3.87 -6.87
C LEU A 76 12.14 -3.19 -6.52
N VAL A 77 11.98 -1.94 -6.97
CA VAL A 77 10.76 -1.14 -6.72
C VAL A 77 10.16 -0.68 -8.06
N PRO A 78 9.53 -1.59 -8.83
CA PRO A 78 8.81 -1.19 -10.02
C PRO A 78 7.59 -0.33 -9.70
N VAL A 79 7.20 0.53 -10.65
CA VAL A 79 6.19 1.56 -10.48
C VAL A 79 4.91 1.22 -11.25
N ILE A 80 3.80 1.13 -10.55
CA ILE A 80 2.47 1.06 -11.16
C ILE A 80 1.99 2.48 -11.42
N ARG A 81 1.76 2.80 -12.68
CA ARG A 81 1.34 4.15 -13.09
C ARG A 81 -0.16 4.33 -12.99
N ASP A 82 -0.59 5.59 -12.73
CA ASP A 82 -1.99 6.03 -12.76
C ASP A 82 -2.90 5.13 -11.89
N VAL A 83 -2.47 4.89 -10.64
CA VAL A 83 -3.18 4.00 -9.70
C VAL A 83 -4.56 4.55 -9.34
N ASP A 84 -4.72 5.86 -9.29
CA ASP A 84 -5.97 6.57 -9.03
C ASP A 84 -7.05 6.27 -10.06
N THR A 85 -6.68 6.15 -11.34
CA THR A 85 -7.61 5.91 -12.45
C THR A 85 -8.00 4.44 -12.65
N LYS A 86 -7.26 3.52 -12.02
CA LYS A 86 -7.45 2.07 -12.17
C LYS A 86 -8.42 1.51 -11.13
N GLY A 87 -9.28 0.58 -11.57
CA GLY A 87 -10.09 -0.26 -10.67
C GLY A 87 -9.23 -1.34 -9.99
N VAL A 88 -9.76 -1.93 -8.92
CA VAL A 88 -9.03 -2.93 -8.12
C VAL A 88 -8.60 -4.15 -8.94
N LEU A 89 -9.43 -4.60 -9.89
CA LEU A 89 -9.07 -5.73 -10.78
C LEU A 89 -7.90 -5.37 -11.69
N GLN A 90 -7.94 -4.18 -12.31
CA GLN A 90 -6.83 -3.69 -13.14
C GLN A 90 -5.53 -3.53 -12.34
N LEU A 91 -5.64 -3.13 -11.06
CA LEU A 91 -4.50 -3.06 -10.14
C LEU A 91 -3.96 -4.46 -9.80
N ALA A 92 -4.82 -5.46 -9.65
CA ALA A 92 -4.42 -6.84 -9.42
C ALA A 92 -3.67 -7.43 -10.63
N GLU A 93 -4.16 -7.15 -11.84
CA GLU A 93 -3.49 -7.51 -13.10
C GLU A 93 -2.12 -6.84 -13.21
N ALA A 94 -2.07 -5.52 -13.03
CA ALA A 94 -0.83 -4.74 -13.08
C ALA A 94 0.20 -5.22 -12.04
N LEU A 95 -0.24 -5.54 -10.81
CA LEU A 95 0.61 -6.13 -9.77
C LEU A 95 1.18 -7.48 -10.17
N THR A 96 0.36 -8.34 -10.78
CA THR A 96 0.78 -9.67 -11.21
C THR A 96 1.81 -9.55 -12.33
N ASP A 97 1.52 -8.76 -13.37
CA ASP A 97 2.43 -8.51 -14.49
C ASP A 97 3.78 -7.95 -14.02
N ILE A 98 3.74 -6.82 -13.31
CA ILE A 98 4.97 -6.12 -12.90
C ILE A 98 5.84 -6.97 -11.95
N SER A 99 5.18 -7.75 -11.05
CA SER A 99 5.89 -8.64 -10.14
C SER A 99 6.52 -9.83 -10.85
N GLN A 100 5.86 -10.37 -11.87
CA GLN A 100 6.41 -11.45 -12.68
C GLN A 100 7.60 -10.96 -13.51
N ARG A 101 7.44 -9.83 -14.21
CA ARG A 101 8.51 -9.21 -14.98
C ARG A 101 9.74 -8.84 -14.13
N ALA A 102 9.51 -8.43 -12.88
CA ALA A 102 10.59 -8.16 -11.93
C ALA A 102 11.39 -9.43 -11.61
N ARG A 103 10.73 -10.56 -11.36
CA ARG A 103 11.39 -11.85 -11.07
C ARG A 103 12.08 -12.44 -12.27
N ASP A 104 11.53 -12.22 -13.48
CA ASP A 104 12.05 -12.72 -14.73
C ASP A 104 13.12 -11.80 -15.36
N GLU A 105 13.54 -10.75 -14.63
CA GLU A 105 14.54 -9.75 -15.05
C GLU A 105 14.15 -9.03 -16.35
N GLN A 106 12.85 -8.83 -16.58
CA GLN A 106 12.28 -8.21 -17.78
C GLN A 106 11.81 -6.76 -17.55
N LEU A 107 12.18 -6.14 -16.41
CA LEU A 107 11.88 -4.74 -16.17
C LEU A 107 12.73 -3.83 -17.07
N ARG A 108 12.09 -2.80 -17.62
CA ARG A 108 12.76 -1.73 -18.34
C ARG A 108 13.14 -0.62 -17.36
N PRO A 109 14.14 0.22 -17.67
CA PRO A 109 14.49 1.37 -16.83
C PRO A 109 13.30 2.28 -16.48
N ASP A 110 12.37 2.46 -17.42
CA ASP A 110 11.16 3.25 -17.22
C ASP A 110 10.19 2.63 -16.21
N ASP A 111 10.24 1.31 -16.02
CA ASP A 111 9.40 0.63 -15.03
C ASP A 111 9.84 0.92 -13.58
N LEU A 112 11.05 1.45 -13.38
CA LEU A 112 11.65 1.75 -12.07
C LEU A 112 11.64 3.25 -11.73
N GLN A 113 11.07 4.10 -12.58
CA GLN A 113 11.14 5.56 -12.44
C GLN A 113 9.77 6.21 -12.37
N GLY A 114 9.72 7.41 -11.77
CA GLY A 114 8.53 8.24 -11.74
C GLY A 114 7.55 7.90 -10.62
N GLY A 115 7.93 7.04 -9.67
CA GLY A 115 7.16 6.82 -8.44
C GLY A 115 7.00 8.11 -7.63
N CYS A 116 5.89 8.21 -6.92
CA CYS A 116 5.61 9.32 -6.02
C CYS A 116 5.36 8.86 -4.56
N PHE A 117 5.15 7.58 -4.38
CA PHE A 117 4.96 6.92 -3.09
C PHE A 117 5.30 5.43 -3.27
N THR A 118 5.85 4.79 -2.25
CA THR A 118 6.18 3.35 -2.32
C THR A 118 5.39 2.54 -1.30
N ILE A 119 5.00 1.32 -1.66
CA ILE A 119 4.47 0.31 -0.75
C ILE A 119 5.42 -0.87 -0.71
N SER A 120 5.87 -1.21 0.50
CA SER A 120 6.70 -2.39 0.76
C SER A 120 5.88 -3.40 1.55
N SER A 121 5.69 -4.62 1.01
CA SER A 121 4.91 -5.66 1.67
C SER A 121 5.76 -6.87 2.01
N LEU A 122 5.88 -7.16 3.31
CA LEU A 122 6.50 -8.37 3.84
C LEU A 122 5.48 -9.45 4.25
N GLY A 123 4.20 -9.27 3.88
CA GLY A 123 3.11 -10.16 4.27
C GLY A 123 3.31 -11.62 3.88
N GLY A 124 4.01 -11.89 2.77
CA GLY A 124 4.36 -13.23 2.30
C GLY A 124 5.61 -13.82 2.96
N ILE A 125 6.51 -12.98 3.47
CA ILE A 125 7.80 -13.40 4.03
C ILE A 125 7.68 -13.63 5.53
N GLY A 126 7.11 -12.67 6.28
CA GLY A 126 6.93 -12.78 7.72
C GLY A 126 7.13 -11.44 8.44
N GLY A 127 7.36 -11.51 9.76
CA GLY A 127 7.54 -10.33 10.60
C GLY A 127 6.22 -9.77 11.15
N THR A 128 6.30 -9.14 12.31
CA THR A 128 5.15 -8.52 13.01
C THR A 128 5.05 -7.02 12.73
N ALA A 129 6.17 -6.39 12.45
CA ALA A 129 6.32 -4.99 12.06
C ALA A 129 7.73 -4.79 11.48
N PHE A 130 7.92 -3.76 10.68
CA PHE A 130 9.22 -3.29 10.20
C PHE A 130 9.14 -1.80 9.89
N THR A 131 10.28 -1.15 9.81
CA THR A 131 10.38 0.26 9.45
C THR A 131 10.94 0.36 8.04
N PRO A 132 10.13 0.65 7.01
CA PRO A 132 10.63 0.82 5.65
C PRO A 132 11.48 2.09 5.54
N ILE A 133 12.45 2.09 4.62
CA ILE A 133 13.28 3.26 4.32
C ILE A 133 12.67 3.97 3.12
N VAL A 134 12.50 5.30 3.23
CA VAL A 134 11.93 6.13 2.16
C VAL A 134 12.79 6.03 0.90
N ASN A 135 12.16 5.80 -0.23
CA ASN A 135 12.81 5.67 -1.53
C ASN A 135 12.92 7.05 -2.20
N ALA A 136 14.07 7.70 -2.08
CA ALA A 136 14.27 9.02 -2.68
C ALA A 136 14.02 9.00 -4.21
N PRO A 137 13.40 10.03 -4.80
CA PRO A 137 13.03 11.35 -4.26
C PRO A 137 11.64 11.42 -3.61
N GLU A 138 10.98 10.30 -3.37
CA GLU A 138 9.69 10.24 -2.67
C GLU A 138 9.84 10.75 -1.22
N VAL A 139 8.75 11.21 -0.62
CA VAL A 139 8.73 11.72 0.75
C VAL A 139 8.16 10.73 1.76
N ALA A 140 7.55 9.64 1.31
CA ALA A 140 6.97 8.65 2.22
C ALA A 140 6.89 7.25 1.60
N ILE A 141 6.83 6.24 2.49
CA ILE A 141 6.69 4.82 2.16
C ILE A 141 5.80 4.14 3.18
N LEU A 142 4.90 3.28 2.70
CA LEU A 142 4.04 2.42 3.52
C LEU A 142 4.62 1.02 3.61
N GLY A 143 4.88 0.55 4.83
CA GLY A 143 5.21 -0.83 5.14
C GLY A 143 3.96 -1.62 5.52
N VAL A 144 3.80 -2.80 4.94
CA VAL A 144 2.69 -3.74 5.21
C VAL A 144 3.28 -5.05 5.72
N ALA A 145 3.09 -5.36 6.99
CA ALA A 145 3.57 -6.59 7.59
C ALA A 145 2.56 -7.75 7.45
N ARG A 146 2.87 -8.91 8.00
CA ARG A 146 2.03 -10.10 7.89
C ARG A 146 0.73 -9.95 8.69
N LYS A 147 -0.40 -10.25 8.03
CA LYS A 147 -1.70 -10.38 8.70
C LYS A 147 -1.64 -11.45 9.79
N ARG A 148 -2.20 -11.17 10.96
CA ARG A 148 -2.25 -12.10 12.11
C ARG A 148 -3.56 -11.98 12.86
N VAL A 149 -3.95 -13.03 13.59
CA VAL A 149 -5.07 -12.99 14.52
C VAL A 149 -4.55 -12.62 15.89
N VAL A 150 -5.16 -11.64 16.53
CA VAL A 150 -4.84 -11.19 17.89
C VAL A 150 -6.13 -11.06 18.72
N PRO A 151 -6.07 -11.26 20.05
CA PRO A 151 -7.19 -10.96 20.93
C PRO A 151 -7.31 -9.44 21.08
N LEU A 152 -8.45 -8.88 20.67
CA LEU A 152 -8.80 -7.48 20.93
C LEU A 152 -9.98 -7.42 21.90
N TRP A 153 -9.90 -6.48 22.85
CA TRP A 153 -10.97 -6.21 23.80
C TRP A 153 -12.10 -5.44 23.10
N ASP A 154 -13.35 -5.92 23.19
CA ASP A 154 -14.53 -5.28 22.58
C ASP A 154 -15.37 -4.46 23.57
N GLY A 155 -14.95 -4.41 24.83
CA GLY A 155 -15.68 -3.77 25.94
C GLY A 155 -16.19 -4.78 26.95
N GLU A 156 -16.37 -6.05 26.59
CA GLU A 156 -16.92 -7.12 27.42
C GLU A 156 -16.01 -8.36 27.46
N ALA A 157 -15.39 -8.72 26.33
CA ALA A 157 -14.56 -9.90 26.19
C ALA A 157 -13.41 -9.71 25.17
N PHE A 158 -12.42 -10.60 25.22
CA PHE A 158 -11.39 -10.68 24.19
C PHE A 158 -11.92 -11.44 22.97
N GLN A 159 -12.01 -10.78 21.84
CA GLN A 159 -12.43 -11.36 20.57
C GLN A 159 -11.22 -11.59 19.64
N PRO A 160 -11.15 -12.75 18.95
CA PRO A 160 -10.13 -12.97 17.93
C PRO A 160 -10.39 -12.05 16.72
N ARG A 161 -9.46 -11.17 16.40
CA ARG A 161 -9.56 -10.24 15.26
C ARG A 161 -8.36 -10.39 14.34
N SER A 162 -8.64 -10.42 13.04
CA SER A 162 -7.59 -10.33 12.03
C SER A 162 -7.07 -8.91 11.92
N VAL A 163 -5.79 -8.73 12.16
CA VAL A 163 -5.15 -7.41 12.10
C VAL A 163 -4.03 -7.38 11.08
N LEU A 164 -3.86 -6.23 10.45
CA LEU A 164 -2.79 -5.93 9.52
C LEU A 164 -1.93 -4.80 10.10
N PRO A 165 -0.66 -5.06 10.46
CA PRO A 165 0.23 -4.00 10.89
C PRO A 165 0.68 -3.15 9.69
N LEU A 166 0.52 -1.83 9.81
CA LEU A 166 0.97 -0.83 8.87
C LEU A 166 2.06 0.03 9.53
N SER A 167 3.12 0.32 8.79
CA SER A 167 4.20 1.20 9.21
C SER A 167 4.35 2.30 8.17
N LEU A 168 4.34 3.56 8.59
CA LEU A 168 4.57 4.70 7.72
C LEU A 168 5.91 5.34 8.07
N SER A 169 6.82 5.41 7.10
CA SER A 169 8.03 6.21 7.18
C SER A 169 7.91 7.41 6.24
N TYR A 170 8.40 8.56 6.66
CA TYR A 170 8.32 9.79 5.86
C TYR A 170 9.48 10.73 6.16
N ASP A 171 9.76 11.62 5.22
CA ASP A 171 10.74 12.69 5.40
C ASP A 171 10.13 13.81 6.24
N HIS A 172 10.67 14.01 7.45
CA HIS A 172 10.12 14.97 8.40
C HIS A 172 10.31 16.43 8.00
N ARG A 173 11.07 16.70 6.92
CA ARG A 173 11.14 18.02 6.29
C ARG A 173 9.88 18.36 5.49
N ALA A 174 9.18 17.33 4.95
CA ALA A 174 7.97 17.48 4.15
C ALA A 174 6.70 17.23 4.94
N ILE A 175 6.69 16.31 5.88
CA ILE A 175 5.52 15.79 6.59
C ILE A 175 5.78 15.85 8.09
N ASP A 176 4.86 16.40 8.86
CA ASP A 176 4.93 16.37 10.32
C ASP A 176 4.23 15.13 10.92
N GLY A 177 4.51 14.85 12.21
CA GLY A 177 3.98 13.69 12.90
C GLY A 177 2.46 13.65 13.00
N ALA A 178 1.81 14.79 13.16
CA ALA A 178 0.35 14.86 13.22
C ALA A 178 -0.29 14.57 11.85
N GLU A 179 0.34 15.03 10.77
CA GLU A 179 -0.09 14.75 9.40
C GLU A 179 0.11 13.27 9.05
N GLY A 180 1.26 12.68 9.47
CA GLY A 180 1.53 11.25 9.35
C GLY A 180 0.47 10.40 10.04
N ALA A 181 0.14 10.73 11.29
CA ALA A 181 -0.91 10.05 12.05
C ALA A 181 -2.29 10.14 11.35
N ARG A 182 -2.70 11.32 10.90
CA ARG A 182 -3.97 11.52 10.18
C ARG A 182 -4.03 10.72 8.88
N PHE A 183 -2.94 10.68 8.11
CA PHE A 183 -2.83 9.88 6.90
C PHE A 183 -3.09 8.39 7.17
N VAL A 184 -2.44 7.80 8.18
CA VAL A 184 -2.61 6.38 8.49
C VAL A 184 -4.00 6.10 9.05
N VAL A 185 -4.57 6.97 9.90
CA VAL A 185 -5.95 6.84 10.40
C VAL A 185 -6.95 6.89 9.25
N TYR A 186 -6.77 7.79 8.28
CA TYR A 186 -7.62 7.87 7.11
C TYR A 186 -7.48 6.62 6.21
N LEU A 187 -6.25 6.19 5.91
CA LEU A 187 -5.98 4.98 5.16
C LEU A 187 -6.62 3.75 5.84
N LYS A 188 -6.49 3.66 7.18
CA LYS A 188 -7.16 2.64 7.99
C LYS A 188 -8.67 2.65 7.75
N SER A 189 -9.33 3.83 7.83
CA SER A 189 -10.77 3.94 7.65
C SER A 189 -11.25 3.49 6.25
N LEU A 190 -10.43 3.70 5.22
CA LEU A 190 -10.70 3.23 3.85
C LEU A 190 -10.57 1.71 3.73
N LEU A 191 -9.58 1.12 4.40
CA LEU A 191 -9.35 -0.33 4.37
C LEU A 191 -10.33 -1.12 5.26
N GLU A 192 -10.86 -0.50 6.30
CA GLU A 192 -11.92 -1.08 7.14
C GLU A 192 -13.29 -1.07 6.44
N ASP A 193 -13.54 -0.07 5.60
CA ASP A 193 -14.76 0.03 4.79
C ASP A 193 -14.37 0.12 3.29
N ILE A 194 -14.14 -1.04 2.70
CA ILE A 194 -13.73 -1.16 1.28
C ILE A 194 -14.76 -0.56 0.32
N GLY A 195 -16.04 -0.49 0.69
CA GLY A 195 -17.07 0.17 -0.11
C GLY A 195 -16.72 1.62 -0.42
N ARG A 196 -16.05 2.32 0.49
CA ARG A 196 -15.57 3.71 0.29
C ARG A 196 -14.42 3.85 -0.71
N VAL A 197 -13.72 2.78 -0.98
CA VAL A 197 -12.56 2.76 -1.90
C VAL A 197 -13.01 2.42 -3.33
N LEU A 198 -14.17 1.79 -3.48
CA LEU A 198 -14.72 1.36 -4.77
C LEU A 198 -15.61 2.42 -5.43
N LEU A 199 -16.01 3.45 -4.70
CA LEU A 199 -16.76 4.62 -5.18
C LEU A 199 -15.83 5.70 -5.71
#